data_1e9119447a29f62d7787aca35ffced3f
#
_entry.id   1e9119447a29f62d7787aca35ffced3f
#
_cell.length_a   1.000
_cell.length_b   1.000
_cell.length_c   1.000
_cell.angle_alpha   90.00
_cell.angle_beta   90.00
_cell.angle_gamma   90.00
#
_symmetry.space_group_name_H-M   'P 1'
#
loop_
_entity.id
_entity.type
_entity.pdbx_description
1 polymer ?
#
loop_
_entity_poly.entity_id
_entity_poly.type
_entity_poly.pdbx_seq_one_letter_code
_entity_poly.pdbx_strand_id
1 'polypeptide(L)'
;MIARALCAAALAATLLLPVVVVHAGEETGVARVSQGYAGSASCRECHEKFYQLWSTSFHGLAMQPYTAALAKERLTPQQTDLAIGKLKYRADLSKGVVTEAGPNGTKAYKIEHALGGKNVYYFLTPFPKGRLQTLPIAYDVKAKQWFDTAASGIRHFPGTDGSRPVSWRDPEYTFNTGCYSCHVSQLTMHYDLTTDTYKTQWAEPGINCETCHGPSAEHNRAMRAAAKGTVPRDLRIIRTKDFTAEQHNASCAVCHAKMAPLTPTFTPGDRFFDHFDLVTLEDPDFYPDGRDLGENYTYTAWRMSPCVKAGELHCVQCHTSSGRYRFREEKDANNACLPCHKARVENAAAHTRHKAGSPGSKCIACHMPMTSFARMNRSDHSMLPPTPATTIAYKSPNACNLCHTDKDAAWADQTVRAWHPRDYQAPVLARAALIDAARKRDWSRLPAMLDYLASKERDEVFATSLIRMMPASGDPRIAPAL
;
A
#
# COMPACT_ATOMS: atom_id res chain seq x y z
N MET A 1 60.22 55.07 -37.42
CA MET A 1 61.18 53.96 -37.28
C MET A 1 60.34 52.72 -37.07
N ILE A 2 59.97 52.04 -38.09
CA ILE A 2 60.33 50.74 -38.63
C ILE A 2 60.48 49.69 -37.55
N ALA A 3 59.49 48.80 -37.44
CA ALA A 3 59.68 47.42 -37.02
C ALA A 3 58.59 46.47 -37.64
N ARG A 4 59.12 45.49 -38.28
CA ARG A 4 58.49 44.56 -39.23
C ARG A 4 57.52 43.55 -38.60
N ALA A 5 56.49 43.25 -39.38
CA ALA A 5 55.62 42.09 -39.23
C ALA A 5 56.37 40.78 -39.53
N LEU A 6 56.01 39.72 -38.78
CA LEU A 6 56.25 38.31 -39.15
C LEU A 6 54.94 37.54 -39.02
N CYS A 7 54.38 37.14 -40.17
CA CYS A 7 53.31 36.25 -40.29
C CYS A 7 53.76 34.79 -39.97
N ALA A 8 53.09 34.13 -39.05
CA ALA A 8 53.17 32.67 -38.91
C ALA A 8 51.81 32.10 -39.32
N ALA A 9 51.82 31.40 -40.45
CA ALA A 9 50.65 30.64 -40.93
C ALA A 9 50.54 29.34 -40.15
N ALA A 10 49.43 29.16 -39.41
CA ALA A 10 49.07 27.90 -38.80
C ALA A 10 48.09 27.17 -39.72
N LEU A 11 48.51 26.05 -40.29
CA LEU A 11 47.64 25.10 -40.99
C LEU A 11 46.70 24.45 -39.97
N ALA A 12 45.40 24.70 -40.07
CA ALA A 12 44.38 23.98 -39.38
C ALA A 12 44.04 22.73 -40.23
N ALA A 13 44.47 21.55 -39.75
CA ALA A 13 44.03 20.26 -40.28
C ALA A 13 42.66 19.96 -39.68
N THR A 14 41.61 20.15 -40.45
CA THR A 14 40.23 19.67 -40.13
C THR A 14 40.12 18.18 -40.27
N LEU A 15 40.17 17.47 -39.15
CA LEU A 15 39.81 16.04 -39.08
C LEU A 15 38.28 15.94 -39.23
N LEU A 16 37.83 15.56 -40.42
CA LEU A 16 36.45 15.10 -40.66
C LEU A 16 36.29 13.70 -40.07
N LEU A 17 35.72 13.63 -38.85
CA LEU A 17 35.23 12.41 -38.31
C LEU A 17 33.88 12.07 -38.99
N PRO A 18 33.67 10.84 -39.48
CA PRO A 18 32.38 10.44 -40.06
C PRO A 18 31.33 10.47 -38.91
N VAL A 19 30.32 11.31 -39.07
CA VAL A 19 29.10 11.23 -38.25
C VAL A 19 28.39 9.94 -38.67
N VAL A 20 28.53 8.90 -37.85
CA VAL A 20 27.68 7.70 -37.94
C VAL A 20 26.30 8.13 -37.46
N VAL A 21 25.41 8.42 -38.40
CA VAL A 21 23.97 8.54 -38.13
C VAL A 21 23.48 7.13 -37.86
N VAL A 22 23.43 6.77 -36.55
CA VAL A 22 22.70 5.59 -36.10
C VAL A 22 21.21 5.90 -36.32
N HIS A 23 20.64 5.35 -37.35
CA HIS A 23 19.18 5.26 -37.50
C HIS A 23 18.69 4.43 -36.32
N ALA A 24 18.11 5.10 -35.30
CA ALA A 24 17.30 4.41 -34.30
C ALA A 24 16.09 3.87 -35.02
N GLY A 25 16.13 2.59 -35.38
CA GLY A 25 14.95 1.83 -35.74
C GLY A 25 13.94 1.99 -34.60
N GLU A 26 12.68 2.17 -34.93
CA GLU A 26 11.55 2.06 -34.00
C GLU A 26 11.55 0.63 -33.43
N GLU A 27 12.37 0.40 -32.41
CA GLU A 27 12.22 -0.76 -31.54
C GLU A 27 10.95 -0.54 -30.73
N THR A 28 9.97 -1.39 -30.99
CA THR A 28 8.75 -1.52 -30.20
C THR A 28 9.10 -1.52 -28.71
N GLY A 29 8.52 -0.58 -27.95
CA GLY A 29 8.94 -0.14 -26.62
C GLY A 29 8.98 -1.17 -25.48
N VAL A 30 9.00 -2.45 -25.74
CA VAL A 30 9.12 -3.54 -24.75
C VAL A 30 10.58 -3.82 -24.33
N ALA A 31 11.56 -3.40 -25.12
CA ALA A 31 12.96 -3.87 -24.98
C ALA A 31 13.79 -3.21 -23.86
N ARG A 32 13.41 -2.06 -23.29
CA ARG A 32 14.23 -1.36 -22.29
C ARG A 32 13.82 -1.58 -20.84
N VAL A 33 12.60 -2.05 -20.56
CA VAL A 33 12.16 -2.39 -19.20
C VAL A 33 12.80 -3.70 -18.71
N SER A 34 13.42 -4.46 -19.58
CA SER A 34 13.74 -5.88 -19.36
C SER A 34 15.21 -6.22 -19.20
N GLN A 35 16.12 -5.26 -18.98
CA GLN A 35 17.53 -5.63 -18.84
C GLN A 35 17.74 -6.45 -17.56
N GLY A 36 17.93 -7.77 -17.73
CA GLY A 36 18.08 -8.74 -16.64
C GLY A 36 16.78 -9.39 -16.14
N TYR A 37 15.61 -8.90 -16.52
CA TYR A 37 14.32 -9.50 -16.18
C TYR A 37 13.89 -10.51 -17.26
N ALA A 38 13.32 -11.64 -16.83
CA ALA A 38 12.89 -12.72 -17.73
C ALA A 38 11.37 -12.97 -17.69
N GLY A 39 10.66 -12.31 -16.78
CA GLY A 39 9.22 -12.42 -16.58
C GLY A 39 8.79 -13.70 -15.86
N SER A 40 7.61 -13.62 -15.20
CA SER A 40 7.08 -14.72 -14.39
C SER A 40 6.83 -16.00 -15.17
N ALA A 41 6.51 -15.90 -16.46
CA ALA A 41 6.31 -17.08 -17.31
C ALA A 41 7.57 -17.98 -17.39
N SER A 42 8.76 -17.38 -17.32
CA SER A 42 10.04 -18.13 -17.33
C SER A 42 10.27 -18.94 -16.05
N CYS A 43 9.64 -18.54 -14.95
CA CYS A 43 9.75 -19.24 -13.67
C CYS A 43 8.92 -20.53 -13.66
N ARG A 44 7.84 -20.55 -14.44
CA ARG A 44 6.89 -21.67 -14.50
C ARG A 44 7.56 -22.99 -14.88
N GLU A 45 8.52 -22.95 -15.77
CA GLU A 45 9.24 -24.13 -16.29
C GLU A 45 9.81 -25.01 -15.16
N CYS A 46 10.35 -24.38 -14.11
CA CYS A 46 10.97 -25.07 -12.96
C CYS A 46 10.16 -24.96 -11.68
N HIS A 47 9.33 -23.92 -11.55
CA HIS A 47 8.59 -23.59 -10.34
C HIS A 47 7.07 -23.62 -10.53
N GLU A 48 6.52 -24.59 -11.28
CA GLU A 48 5.10 -24.68 -11.64
C GLU A 48 4.17 -24.52 -10.42
N LYS A 49 4.44 -25.20 -9.31
CA LYS A 49 3.63 -25.11 -8.08
C LYS A 49 3.55 -23.67 -7.55
N PHE A 50 4.68 -22.96 -7.49
CA PHE A 50 4.71 -21.59 -6.99
C PHE A 50 4.07 -20.62 -7.99
N TYR A 51 4.28 -20.86 -9.30
CA TYR A 51 3.64 -20.09 -10.35
C TYR A 51 2.12 -20.17 -10.27
N GLN A 52 1.54 -21.35 -10.09
CA GLN A 52 0.09 -21.54 -9.93
C GLN A 52 -0.44 -20.84 -8.67
N LEU A 53 0.28 -20.92 -7.56
CA LEU A 53 -0.09 -20.23 -6.34
C LEU A 53 -0.06 -18.71 -6.51
N TRP A 54 0.92 -18.17 -7.23
CA TRP A 54 1.06 -16.75 -7.49
C TRP A 54 0.04 -16.25 -8.50
N SER A 55 -0.11 -16.87 -9.66
CA SER A 55 -0.96 -16.41 -10.77
C SER A 55 -2.44 -16.30 -10.38
N THR A 56 -2.88 -17.05 -9.36
CA THR A 56 -4.23 -17.01 -8.81
C THR A 56 -4.33 -16.18 -7.52
N SER A 57 -3.25 -15.55 -7.09
CA SER A 57 -3.21 -14.67 -5.91
C SER A 57 -3.62 -13.24 -6.25
N PHE A 58 -3.94 -12.45 -5.21
CA PHE A 58 -4.20 -11.02 -5.41
C PHE A 58 -2.95 -10.21 -5.79
N HIS A 59 -1.75 -10.73 -5.60
CA HIS A 59 -0.52 -10.17 -6.17
C HIS A 59 -0.49 -10.36 -7.69
N GLY A 60 -0.63 -11.59 -8.16
CA GLY A 60 -0.67 -11.87 -9.60
C GLY A 60 -1.86 -11.22 -10.33
N LEU A 61 -2.97 -11.02 -9.61
CA LEU A 61 -4.20 -10.42 -10.13
C LEU A 61 -4.37 -8.94 -9.75
N ALA A 62 -3.33 -8.27 -9.23
CA ALA A 62 -3.42 -6.88 -8.78
C ALA A 62 -3.86 -5.92 -9.91
N MET A 63 -3.46 -6.21 -11.14
CA MET A 63 -4.02 -5.61 -12.36
C MET A 63 -4.21 -6.69 -13.42
N GLN A 64 -5.27 -6.59 -14.18
CA GLN A 64 -5.60 -7.52 -15.27
C GLN A 64 -6.11 -6.74 -16.49
N PRO A 65 -5.83 -7.18 -17.72
CA PRO A 65 -6.54 -6.68 -18.89
C PRO A 65 -8.05 -6.91 -18.71
N TYR A 66 -8.86 -5.94 -19.06
CA TYR A 66 -10.30 -6.16 -19.13
C TYR A 66 -10.63 -7.08 -20.32
N THR A 67 -11.29 -8.18 -20.06
CA THR A 67 -11.71 -9.15 -21.09
C THR A 67 -13.18 -9.52 -20.88
N ALA A 68 -13.82 -10.03 -21.95
CA ALA A 68 -15.18 -10.55 -21.85
C ALA A 68 -15.28 -11.72 -20.87
N ALA A 69 -14.22 -12.54 -20.74
CA ALA A 69 -14.16 -13.62 -19.76
C ALA A 69 -14.15 -13.09 -18.33
N LEU A 70 -13.28 -12.10 -18.01
CA LEU A 70 -13.25 -11.45 -16.70
C LEU A 70 -14.62 -10.84 -16.35
N ALA A 71 -15.23 -10.13 -17.30
CA ALA A 71 -16.54 -9.52 -17.10
C ALA A 71 -17.61 -10.56 -16.77
N LYS A 72 -17.68 -11.64 -17.55
CA LYS A 72 -18.65 -12.73 -17.37
C LYS A 72 -18.47 -13.47 -16.03
N GLU A 73 -17.24 -13.71 -15.62
CA GLU A 73 -16.93 -14.52 -14.43
C GLU A 73 -16.99 -13.71 -13.13
N ARG A 74 -16.65 -12.42 -13.19
CA ARG A 74 -16.36 -11.63 -11.99
C ARG A 74 -17.34 -10.47 -11.74
N LEU A 75 -18.04 -10.00 -12.74
CA LEU A 75 -18.88 -8.82 -12.66
C LEU A 75 -20.35 -9.15 -12.86
N THR A 76 -21.22 -8.42 -12.19
CA THR A 76 -22.67 -8.46 -12.41
C THR A 76 -23.06 -7.25 -13.24
N PRO A 77 -23.90 -7.40 -14.28
CA PRO A 77 -24.40 -6.30 -15.07
C PRO A 77 -25.07 -5.23 -14.19
N GLN A 78 -24.76 -3.98 -14.48
CA GLN A 78 -25.36 -2.84 -13.79
C GLN A 78 -26.82 -2.70 -14.17
N GLN A 79 -27.72 -2.72 -13.18
CA GLN A 79 -29.17 -2.68 -13.42
C GLN A 79 -29.69 -1.26 -13.62
N THR A 80 -29.15 -0.30 -12.85
CA THR A 80 -29.59 1.10 -12.86
C THR A 80 -28.39 2.03 -13.08
N ASP A 81 -28.64 3.18 -13.71
CA ASP A 81 -27.61 4.20 -13.84
C ASP A 81 -27.19 4.73 -12.48
N LEU A 82 -25.90 4.99 -12.33
CA LEU A 82 -25.34 5.60 -11.14
C LEU A 82 -25.19 7.10 -11.37
N ALA A 83 -25.95 7.90 -10.61
CA ALA A 83 -25.88 9.36 -10.70
C ALA A 83 -24.72 9.90 -9.84
N ILE A 84 -23.82 10.68 -10.47
CA ILE A 84 -22.73 11.41 -9.82
C ILE A 84 -22.84 12.87 -10.23
N GLY A 85 -23.29 13.72 -9.34
CA GLY A 85 -23.65 15.10 -9.65
C GLY A 85 -24.76 15.18 -10.71
N LYS A 86 -24.48 15.85 -11.81
CA LYS A 86 -25.42 16.01 -12.94
C LYS A 86 -25.28 14.94 -14.04
N LEU A 87 -24.37 13.99 -13.85
CA LEU A 87 -24.01 12.96 -14.82
C LEU A 87 -24.55 11.60 -14.38
N LYS A 88 -24.86 10.74 -15.35
CA LYS A 88 -25.27 9.36 -15.13
C LYS A 88 -24.26 8.42 -15.77
N TYR A 89 -23.87 7.40 -15.05
CA TYR A 89 -22.85 6.42 -15.47
C TYR A 89 -23.44 5.03 -15.54
N ARG A 90 -23.09 4.30 -16.60
CA ARG A 90 -23.48 2.90 -16.80
C ARG A 90 -22.30 2.09 -17.37
N ALA A 91 -22.02 0.95 -16.78
CA ALA A 91 -21.10 -0.05 -17.33
C ALA A 91 -21.84 -0.94 -18.33
N ASP A 92 -21.40 -0.94 -19.57
CA ASP A 92 -21.80 -1.90 -20.61
C ASP A 92 -20.72 -2.98 -20.70
N LEU A 93 -20.93 -4.06 -19.97
CA LEU A 93 -19.95 -5.15 -19.87
C LEU A 93 -19.74 -5.88 -21.21
N SER A 94 -20.75 -5.91 -22.07
CA SER A 94 -20.69 -6.58 -23.36
C SER A 94 -19.81 -5.83 -24.35
N LYS A 95 -19.77 -4.49 -24.24
CA LYS A 95 -18.94 -3.62 -25.08
C LYS A 95 -17.62 -3.24 -24.41
N GLY A 96 -17.46 -3.53 -23.10
CA GLY A 96 -16.28 -3.15 -22.33
C GLY A 96 -16.12 -1.63 -22.20
N VAL A 97 -17.22 -0.92 -21.95
CA VAL A 97 -17.22 0.54 -21.81
C VAL A 97 -18.01 0.99 -20.60
N VAL A 98 -17.66 2.17 -20.08
CA VAL A 98 -18.52 2.95 -19.18
C VAL A 98 -19.06 4.13 -19.97
N THR A 99 -20.36 4.29 -19.99
CA THR A 99 -21.03 5.44 -20.60
C THR A 99 -21.28 6.52 -19.56
N GLU A 100 -21.05 7.76 -19.95
CA GLU A 100 -21.36 8.98 -19.20
C GLU A 100 -22.42 9.74 -19.98
N ALA A 101 -23.59 9.89 -19.42
CA ALA A 101 -24.70 10.65 -20.00
C ALA A 101 -24.95 11.94 -19.19
N GLY A 102 -25.09 13.07 -19.88
CA GLY A 102 -25.30 14.37 -19.25
C GLY A 102 -25.90 15.40 -20.22
N PRO A 103 -26.03 16.66 -19.79
CA PRO A 103 -26.63 17.73 -20.60
C PRO A 103 -25.95 17.92 -21.97
N ASN A 104 -24.66 17.60 -22.07
CA ASN A 104 -23.87 17.78 -23.29
C ASN A 104 -23.79 16.50 -24.14
N GLY A 105 -24.69 15.55 -23.94
CA GLY A 105 -24.75 14.29 -24.67
C GLY A 105 -24.16 13.12 -23.92
N THR A 106 -23.87 12.05 -24.65
CA THR A 106 -23.31 10.79 -24.09
C THR A 106 -21.90 10.56 -24.59
N LYS A 107 -21.01 10.19 -23.68
CA LYS A 107 -19.63 9.75 -23.96
C LYS A 107 -19.44 8.32 -23.50
N ALA A 108 -18.60 7.56 -24.21
CA ALA A 108 -18.21 6.21 -23.83
C ALA A 108 -16.70 6.16 -23.58
N TYR A 109 -16.32 5.55 -22.48
CA TYR A 109 -14.93 5.33 -22.06
C TYR A 109 -14.65 3.83 -22.08
N LYS A 110 -13.64 3.42 -22.85
CA LYS A 110 -13.22 2.02 -22.93
C LYS A 110 -12.66 1.57 -21.59
N ILE A 111 -13.08 0.43 -21.09
CA ILE A 111 -12.42 -0.23 -19.98
C ILE A 111 -11.22 -1.00 -20.54
N GLU A 112 -10.01 -0.62 -20.15
CA GLU A 112 -8.79 -1.27 -20.64
C GLU A 112 -8.22 -2.25 -19.62
N HIS A 113 -8.22 -1.87 -18.34
CA HIS A 113 -7.72 -2.71 -17.26
C HIS A 113 -8.68 -2.71 -16.07
N ALA A 114 -8.61 -3.79 -15.27
CA ALA A 114 -9.26 -3.93 -13.99
C ALA A 114 -8.20 -4.06 -12.88
N LEU A 115 -8.30 -3.25 -11.84
CA LEU A 115 -7.44 -3.26 -10.67
C LEU A 115 -8.11 -3.98 -9.51
N GLY A 116 -7.37 -4.81 -8.78
CA GLY A 116 -7.84 -5.44 -7.55
C GLY A 116 -8.62 -6.74 -7.77
N GLY A 117 -9.81 -6.85 -7.13
CA GLY A 117 -10.68 -8.03 -7.23
C GLY A 117 -10.82 -8.85 -5.95
N LYS A 118 -10.22 -8.41 -4.84
CA LYS A 118 -10.45 -9.01 -3.50
C LYS A 118 -11.70 -8.43 -2.84
N ASN A 119 -11.79 -7.12 -2.78
CA ASN A 119 -12.92 -6.39 -2.21
C ASN A 119 -13.66 -5.62 -3.30
N VAL A 120 -12.91 -4.92 -4.16
CA VAL A 120 -13.42 -4.07 -5.21
C VAL A 120 -12.64 -4.28 -6.51
N TYR A 121 -13.29 -3.98 -7.65
CA TYR A 121 -12.62 -3.71 -8.91
C TYR A 121 -12.72 -2.22 -9.22
N TYR A 122 -11.58 -1.55 -9.41
CA TYR A 122 -11.50 -0.28 -10.10
C TYR A 122 -11.14 -0.52 -11.56
N PHE A 123 -11.57 0.38 -12.44
CA PHE A 123 -11.37 0.22 -13.87
C PHE A 123 -10.57 1.40 -14.44
N LEU A 124 -9.69 1.11 -15.39
CA LEU A 124 -8.86 2.12 -16.06
C LEU A 124 -9.33 2.33 -17.49
N THR A 125 -9.28 3.59 -17.93
CA THR A 125 -9.54 4.01 -19.30
C THR A 125 -8.37 4.82 -19.84
N PRO A 126 -8.04 4.70 -21.14
CA PRO A 126 -7.12 5.64 -21.79
C PRO A 126 -7.63 7.07 -21.67
N PHE A 127 -6.74 8.00 -21.37
CA PHE A 127 -7.06 9.41 -21.17
C PHE A 127 -6.04 10.30 -21.89
N PRO A 128 -6.36 11.57 -22.21
CA PRO A 128 -5.46 12.46 -22.91
C PRO A 128 -4.07 12.53 -22.30
N LYS A 129 -3.07 12.79 -23.13
CA LYS A 129 -1.65 12.91 -22.74
C LYS A 129 -1.00 11.60 -22.28
N GLY A 130 -1.51 10.44 -22.74
CA GLY A 130 -0.98 9.12 -22.39
C GLY A 130 -1.29 8.67 -20.96
N ARG A 131 -2.23 9.35 -20.28
CA ARG A 131 -2.70 8.92 -18.97
C ARG A 131 -3.58 7.68 -19.07
N LEU A 132 -3.53 6.86 -18.04
CA LEU A 132 -4.56 5.90 -17.70
C LEU A 132 -5.31 6.46 -16.50
N GLN A 133 -6.62 6.62 -16.62
CA GLN A 133 -7.45 7.26 -15.61
C GLN A 133 -8.40 6.25 -14.97
N THR A 134 -8.54 6.29 -13.66
CA THR A 134 -9.54 5.48 -12.94
C THR A 134 -10.93 6.00 -13.27
N LEU A 135 -11.82 5.10 -13.70
CA LEU A 135 -13.20 5.43 -14.03
C LEU A 135 -14.02 5.80 -12.79
N PRO A 136 -15.08 6.63 -12.94
CA PRO A 136 -15.86 7.15 -11.82
C PRO A 136 -16.72 6.10 -11.12
N ILE A 137 -16.90 4.94 -11.72
CA ILE A 137 -17.64 3.83 -11.12
C ILE A 137 -16.76 2.61 -10.97
N ALA A 138 -16.90 1.96 -9.83
CA ALA A 138 -16.19 0.77 -9.42
C ALA A 138 -17.18 -0.34 -9.03
N TYR A 139 -16.69 -1.56 -8.83
CA TYR A 139 -17.53 -2.71 -8.53
C TYR A 139 -17.15 -3.35 -7.19
N ASP A 140 -18.13 -3.47 -6.29
CA ASP A 140 -18.00 -4.16 -5.01
C ASP A 140 -18.18 -5.66 -5.22
N VAL A 141 -17.14 -6.44 -4.97
CA VAL A 141 -17.10 -7.89 -5.22
C VAL A 141 -18.03 -8.65 -4.27
N LYS A 142 -18.17 -8.19 -3.02
CA LYS A 142 -19.00 -8.87 -2.01
C LYS A 142 -20.48 -8.53 -2.16
N ALA A 143 -20.77 -7.24 -2.28
CA ALA A 143 -22.13 -6.76 -2.46
C ALA A 143 -22.66 -6.97 -3.88
N LYS A 144 -21.79 -7.28 -4.85
CA LYS A 144 -22.10 -7.40 -6.28
C LYS A 144 -22.79 -6.15 -6.83
N GLN A 145 -22.27 -4.98 -6.46
CA GLN A 145 -22.86 -3.68 -6.77
C GLN A 145 -21.84 -2.73 -7.37
N TRP A 146 -22.31 -1.90 -8.29
CA TRP A 146 -21.58 -0.75 -8.81
C TRP A 146 -21.73 0.43 -7.86
N PHE A 147 -20.68 1.22 -7.68
CA PHE A 147 -20.66 2.34 -6.74
C PHE A 147 -19.79 3.49 -7.25
N ASP A 148 -20.01 4.69 -6.71
CA ASP A 148 -19.20 5.89 -6.97
C ASP A 148 -17.80 5.74 -6.36
N THR A 149 -16.80 5.70 -7.22
CA THR A 149 -15.39 5.55 -6.83
C THR A 149 -14.96 6.65 -5.88
N ALA A 150 -15.20 7.92 -6.22
CA ALA A 150 -14.76 9.07 -5.47
C ALA A 150 -15.50 9.21 -4.13
N ALA A 151 -16.84 9.10 -4.15
CA ALA A 151 -17.64 9.21 -2.94
C ALA A 151 -17.31 8.13 -1.91
N SER A 152 -16.93 6.93 -2.34
CA SER A 152 -16.58 5.84 -1.42
C SER A 152 -15.29 6.08 -0.64
N GLY A 153 -14.38 6.92 -1.17
CA GLY A 153 -13.09 7.25 -0.57
C GLY A 153 -13.10 8.52 0.29
N ILE A 154 -14.28 9.09 0.58
CA ILE A 154 -14.38 10.26 1.45
C ILE A 154 -14.18 9.84 2.91
N ARG A 155 -13.32 10.57 3.59
CA ARG A 155 -13.18 10.49 5.05
C ARG A 155 -14.20 11.43 5.70
N HIS A 156 -14.95 10.90 6.65
CA HIS A 156 -15.92 11.69 7.40
C HIS A 156 -15.29 12.16 8.71
N PHE A 157 -14.67 13.34 8.70
CA PHE A 157 -14.26 14.00 9.92
C PHE A 157 -15.41 14.82 10.47
N PRO A 158 -15.82 14.61 11.74
CA PRO A 158 -16.80 15.48 12.37
C PRO A 158 -16.32 16.93 12.35
N GLY A 159 -17.11 17.82 11.76
CA GLY A 159 -16.83 19.26 11.78
C GLY A 159 -15.85 19.79 10.73
N THR A 160 -15.48 19.00 9.71
CA THR A 160 -14.66 19.50 8.61
C THR A 160 -15.40 19.46 7.27
N ASP A 161 -15.39 20.59 6.56
CA ASP A 161 -15.92 20.69 5.18
C ASP A 161 -14.96 20.10 4.12
N GLY A 162 -13.82 19.53 4.55
CA GLY A 162 -12.72 19.13 3.69
C GLY A 162 -12.88 17.81 2.93
N SER A 163 -13.95 17.06 3.20
CA SER A 163 -14.15 15.72 2.63
C SER A 163 -15.09 15.75 1.43
N ARG A 164 -14.74 16.50 0.38
CA ARG A 164 -15.52 16.46 -0.87
C ARG A 164 -14.92 15.46 -1.86
N PRO A 165 -15.75 14.71 -2.60
CA PRO A 165 -15.25 13.89 -3.69
C PRO A 165 -14.56 14.80 -4.72
N VAL A 166 -13.32 14.47 -5.06
CA VAL A 166 -12.66 15.10 -6.21
C VAL A 166 -13.17 14.48 -7.51
N SER A 167 -13.04 15.21 -8.62
CA SER A 167 -13.42 14.67 -9.92
C SER A 167 -12.56 13.47 -10.28
N TRP A 168 -13.18 12.42 -10.85
CA TRP A 168 -12.40 11.28 -11.35
C TRP A 168 -11.41 11.64 -12.47
N ARG A 169 -11.53 12.86 -13.04
CA ARG A 169 -10.61 13.39 -14.05
C ARG A 169 -9.39 14.08 -13.46
N ASP A 170 -9.38 14.29 -12.15
CA ASP A 170 -8.29 14.98 -11.45
C ASP A 170 -7.05 14.05 -11.30
N PRO A 171 -5.86 14.64 -11.07
CA PRO A 171 -4.60 13.90 -11.02
C PRO A 171 -4.57 12.76 -10.01
N GLU A 172 -5.35 12.84 -8.93
CA GLU A 172 -5.43 11.84 -7.87
C GLU A 172 -5.91 10.48 -8.37
N TYR A 173 -6.66 10.45 -9.47
CA TYR A 173 -7.15 9.22 -10.11
C TYR A 173 -6.32 8.79 -11.32
N THR A 174 -5.14 9.39 -11.52
CA THR A 174 -4.23 9.01 -12.60
C THR A 174 -3.38 7.80 -12.18
N PHE A 175 -3.55 6.69 -12.87
CA PHE A 175 -2.79 5.45 -12.61
C PHE A 175 -1.27 5.64 -12.74
N ASN A 176 -0.84 6.42 -13.72
CA ASN A 176 0.58 6.64 -14.03
C ASN A 176 1.37 7.26 -12.87
N THR A 177 0.73 7.92 -11.92
CA THR A 177 1.37 8.59 -10.78
C THR A 177 1.00 8.01 -9.41
N GLY A 178 -0.17 7.40 -9.28
CA GLY A 178 -0.70 6.99 -7.99
C GLY A 178 -0.79 5.48 -7.76
N CYS A 179 -1.28 4.72 -8.75
CA CYS A 179 -1.67 3.33 -8.51
C CYS A 179 -0.63 2.31 -8.96
N TYR A 180 0.27 2.71 -9.86
CA TYR A 180 1.17 1.80 -10.58
C TYR A 180 2.07 0.97 -9.68
N SER A 181 2.61 1.55 -8.61
CA SER A 181 3.63 0.91 -7.77
C SER A 181 3.15 -0.38 -7.10
N CYS A 182 1.83 -0.49 -6.89
CA CYS A 182 1.19 -1.65 -6.23
C CYS A 182 0.43 -2.55 -7.22
N HIS A 183 0.33 -2.16 -8.49
CA HIS A 183 -0.54 -2.84 -9.45
C HIS A 183 0.17 -3.40 -10.69
N VAL A 184 1.39 -2.96 -10.98
CA VAL A 184 2.21 -3.49 -12.08
C VAL A 184 3.65 -3.67 -11.66
N SER A 185 4.41 -4.44 -12.43
CA SER A 185 5.82 -4.76 -12.15
C SER A 185 6.74 -4.12 -13.17
N GLN A 186 7.92 -3.65 -12.72
CA GLN A 186 8.98 -3.03 -13.52
C GLN A 186 8.44 -1.93 -14.44
N LEU A 187 7.77 -0.94 -13.83
CA LEU A 187 7.20 0.19 -14.55
C LEU A 187 8.24 1.25 -14.84
N THR A 188 8.14 1.85 -16.02
CA THR A 188 8.81 3.09 -16.40
C THR A 188 7.78 4.09 -16.91
N MET A 189 7.73 5.28 -16.31
CA MET A 189 6.72 6.29 -16.66
C MET A 189 6.97 6.96 -18.01
N HIS A 190 8.24 7.16 -18.40
CA HIS A 190 8.64 7.93 -19.58
C HIS A 190 7.85 9.24 -19.71
N TYR A 191 7.79 9.97 -18.59
CA TYR A 191 7.11 11.26 -18.57
C TYR A 191 7.97 12.32 -19.25
N ASP A 192 7.36 13.04 -20.20
CA ASP A 192 7.97 14.19 -20.89
C ASP A 192 7.42 15.47 -20.27
N LEU A 193 8.28 16.18 -19.54
CA LEU A 193 7.92 17.43 -18.86
C LEU A 193 7.54 18.56 -19.84
N THR A 194 8.16 18.57 -21.05
CA THR A 194 7.92 19.62 -22.04
C THR A 194 6.53 19.55 -22.65
N THR A 195 6.08 18.35 -22.93
CA THR A 195 4.77 18.07 -23.55
C THR A 195 3.70 17.69 -22.55
N ASP A 196 4.07 17.49 -21.29
CA ASP A 196 3.20 16.96 -20.22
C ASP A 196 2.52 15.66 -20.66
N THR A 197 3.33 14.69 -21.17
CA THR A 197 2.81 13.43 -21.68
C THR A 197 3.49 12.23 -21.06
N TYR A 198 2.74 11.13 -20.94
CA TYR A 198 3.21 9.83 -20.45
C TYR A 198 3.34 8.84 -21.61
N LYS A 199 4.42 8.04 -21.58
CA LYS A 199 4.60 6.83 -22.41
C LYS A 199 4.85 5.64 -21.50
N THR A 200 4.03 5.49 -20.47
CA THR A 200 4.20 4.50 -19.41
C THR A 200 4.20 3.08 -19.94
N GLN A 201 5.18 2.31 -19.50
CA GLN A 201 5.39 0.91 -19.84
C GLN A 201 5.62 0.10 -18.58
N TRP A 202 5.24 -1.17 -18.59
CA TRP A 202 5.53 -2.12 -17.52
C TRP A 202 5.81 -3.50 -18.12
N ALA A 203 6.56 -4.33 -17.39
CA ALA A 203 6.89 -5.68 -17.86
C ALA A 203 5.67 -6.61 -17.76
N GLU A 204 4.99 -6.61 -16.62
CA GLU A 204 3.83 -7.47 -16.38
C GLU A 204 2.75 -6.70 -15.58
N PRO A 205 1.45 -6.92 -15.89
CA PRO A 205 0.38 -6.53 -15.00
C PRO A 205 0.39 -7.41 -13.74
N GLY A 206 -0.01 -6.85 -12.60
CA GLY A 206 0.14 -7.51 -11.30
C GLY A 206 1.56 -7.40 -10.75
N ILE A 207 1.75 -7.92 -9.53
CA ILE A 207 3.04 -7.96 -8.83
C ILE A 207 3.68 -9.32 -9.10
N ASN A 208 4.71 -9.31 -9.92
CA ASN A 208 5.35 -10.52 -10.44
C ASN A 208 6.40 -11.13 -9.49
N CYS A 209 6.95 -12.28 -9.87
CA CYS A 209 7.97 -12.98 -9.09
C CYS A 209 9.21 -12.12 -8.86
N GLU A 210 9.63 -11.40 -9.90
CA GLU A 210 10.86 -10.60 -9.91
C GLU A 210 10.75 -9.30 -9.10
N THR A 211 9.53 -8.87 -8.75
CA THR A 211 9.33 -7.77 -7.80
C THR A 211 9.88 -8.09 -6.40
N CYS A 212 9.89 -9.38 -6.02
CA CYS A 212 10.43 -9.83 -4.74
C CYS A 212 11.80 -10.52 -4.87
N HIS A 213 12.09 -11.13 -6.02
CA HIS A 213 13.28 -11.93 -6.25
C HIS A 213 14.36 -11.23 -7.09
N GLY A 214 14.08 -10.03 -7.59
CA GLY A 214 14.97 -9.32 -8.50
C GLY A 214 15.04 -9.94 -9.89
N PRO A 215 15.91 -9.40 -10.77
CA PRO A 215 16.06 -9.88 -12.14
C PRO A 215 16.47 -11.35 -12.22
N SER A 216 15.75 -12.16 -13.01
CA SER A 216 15.93 -13.62 -13.02
C SER A 216 16.63 -14.19 -14.27
N ALA A 217 17.01 -13.36 -15.25
CA ALA A 217 17.63 -13.86 -16.49
C ALA A 217 18.95 -14.63 -16.23
N GLU A 218 19.80 -14.12 -15.33
CA GLU A 218 21.04 -14.80 -14.93
C GLU A 218 20.77 -16.11 -14.19
N HIS A 219 19.76 -16.10 -13.31
CA HIS A 219 19.30 -17.31 -12.63
C HIS A 219 18.90 -18.39 -13.63
N ASN A 220 18.04 -18.04 -14.56
CA ASN A 220 17.56 -18.97 -15.59
C ASN A 220 18.73 -19.54 -16.41
N ARG A 221 19.70 -18.71 -16.77
CA ARG A 221 20.90 -19.14 -17.49
C ARG A 221 21.76 -20.10 -16.66
N ALA A 222 22.03 -19.75 -15.39
CA ALA A 222 22.81 -20.57 -14.48
C ALA A 222 22.17 -21.94 -14.23
N MET A 223 20.85 -21.97 -14.03
CA MET A 223 20.11 -23.22 -13.80
C MET A 223 20.04 -24.12 -15.04
N ARG A 224 19.90 -23.54 -16.25
CA ARG A 224 19.92 -24.34 -17.50
C ARG A 224 21.31 -24.88 -17.85
N ALA A 225 22.38 -24.18 -17.45
CA ALA A 225 23.76 -24.60 -17.64
C ALA A 225 24.22 -25.65 -16.62
N ALA A 226 23.53 -25.80 -15.50
CA ALA A 226 23.88 -26.75 -14.45
C ALA A 226 23.66 -28.20 -14.92
N ALA A 227 24.53 -29.10 -14.47
CA ALA A 227 24.35 -30.52 -14.74
C ALA A 227 23.03 -31.03 -14.16
N LYS A 228 22.37 -31.96 -14.84
CA LYS A 228 21.07 -32.49 -14.42
C LYS A 228 21.13 -33.01 -12.98
N GLY A 229 20.21 -32.54 -12.14
CA GLY A 229 20.11 -32.90 -10.74
C GLY A 229 21.06 -32.13 -9.81
N THR A 230 21.81 -31.17 -10.31
CA THR A 230 22.67 -30.29 -9.51
C THR A 230 22.07 -28.89 -9.35
N VAL A 231 22.35 -28.26 -8.21
CA VAL A 231 21.94 -26.88 -7.95
C VAL A 231 23.21 -26.05 -7.77
N PRO A 232 23.43 -24.99 -8.57
CA PRO A 232 24.58 -24.11 -8.42
C PRO A 232 24.63 -23.50 -7.01
N ARG A 233 25.84 -23.31 -6.48
CA ARG A 233 26.03 -22.65 -5.17
C ARG A 233 25.53 -21.21 -5.19
N ASP A 234 25.81 -20.48 -6.25
CA ASP A 234 25.29 -19.13 -6.49
C ASP A 234 24.11 -19.22 -7.47
N LEU A 235 22.93 -18.91 -6.97
CA LEU A 235 21.67 -18.97 -7.73
C LEU A 235 21.42 -17.75 -8.61
N ARG A 236 22.24 -16.72 -8.53
CA ARG A 236 22.08 -15.47 -9.31
C ARG A 236 20.68 -14.85 -9.21
N ILE A 237 20.07 -14.94 -8.02
CA ILE A 237 18.74 -14.39 -7.74
C ILE A 237 18.62 -14.07 -6.24
N ILE A 238 17.80 -13.12 -5.88
CA ILE A 238 17.56 -12.77 -4.47
C ILE A 238 16.79 -13.91 -3.79
N ARG A 239 17.35 -14.41 -2.71
CA ARG A 239 16.81 -15.50 -1.91
C ARG A 239 16.13 -14.94 -0.68
N THR A 240 14.84 -14.65 -0.78
CA THR A 240 14.08 -14.06 0.33
C THR A 240 14.08 -14.91 1.61
N LYS A 241 14.37 -16.22 1.53
CA LYS A 241 14.49 -17.08 2.72
C LYS A 241 15.67 -16.70 3.63
N ASP A 242 16.65 -15.97 3.09
CA ASP A 242 17.84 -15.55 3.83
C ASP A 242 17.67 -14.12 4.42
N PHE A 243 16.51 -13.51 4.24
CA PHE A 243 16.20 -12.18 4.75
C PHE A 243 16.04 -12.16 6.26
N THR A 244 16.49 -11.08 6.88
CA THR A 244 16.11 -10.71 8.24
C THR A 244 14.62 -10.33 8.31
N ALA A 245 14.07 -10.23 9.52
CA ALA A 245 12.70 -9.76 9.70
C ALA A 245 12.48 -8.34 9.10
N GLU A 246 13.46 -7.45 9.28
CA GLU A 246 13.41 -6.09 8.70
C GLU A 246 13.37 -6.13 7.17
N GLN A 247 14.22 -6.94 6.52
CA GLN A 247 14.27 -7.07 5.07
C GLN A 247 12.97 -7.66 4.49
N HIS A 248 12.38 -8.64 5.17
CA HIS A 248 11.05 -9.16 4.80
C HIS A 248 9.99 -8.06 4.89
N ASN A 249 9.96 -7.32 6.00
CA ASN A 249 8.99 -6.27 6.23
C ASN A 249 9.17 -5.12 5.22
N ALA A 250 10.41 -4.70 4.95
CA ALA A 250 10.73 -3.68 3.95
C ALA A 250 10.24 -4.08 2.55
N SER A 251 10.48 -5.33 2.14
CA SER A 251 10.06 -5.83 0.82
C SER A 251 8.52 -5.85 0.65
N CYS A 252 7.76 -5.98 1.73
CA CYS A 252 6.31 -5.88 1.69
C CYS A 252 5.83 -4.43 1.76
N ALA A 253 6.52 -3.60 2.54
CA ALA A 253 6.15 -2.21 2.80
C ALA A 253 6.12 -1.35 1.53
N VAL A 254 6.92 -1.64 0.51
CA VAL A 254 6.94 -0.90 -0.76
C VAL A 254 5.58 -0.83 -1.48
N CYS A 255 4.64 -1.71 -1.12
CA CYS A 255 3.26 -1.69 -1.59
C CYS A 255 2.24 -1.60 -0.45
N HIS A 256 2.66 -1.91 0.79
CA HIS A 256 1.79 -1.96 1.97
C HIS A 256 2.09 -0.82 2.97
N ALA A 257 2.71 0.26 2.51
CA ALA A 257 2.87 1.50 3.28
C ALA A 257 2.25 2.68 2.54
N LYS A 258 1.68 3.64 3.28
CA LYS A 258 1.43 4.98 2.79
C LYS A 258 2.76 5.74 2.94
N MET A 259 3.35 6.17 1.83
CA MET A 259 4.72 6.67 1.81
C MET A 259 4.97 7.63 0.66
N ALA A 260 6.04 8.42 0.78
CA ALA A 260 6.63 9.18 -0.30
C ALA A 260 7.96 8.54 -0.72
N PRO A 261 8.23 8.31 -2.02
CA PRO A 261 9.52 7.81 -2.48
C PRO A 261 10.60 8.89 -2.36
N LEU A 262 11.74 8.53 -1.77
CA LEU A 262 12.94 9.38 -1.69
C LEU A 262 13.93 9.03 -2.79
N THR A 263 13.97 7.77 -3.20
CA THR A 263 14.83 7.29 -4.29
C THR A 263 14.05 6.32 -5.20
N PRO A 264 14.43 6.18 -6.48
CA PRO A 264 13.80 5.23 -7.40
C PRO A 264 14.45 3.84 -7.38
N THR A 265 15.39 3.56 -6.47
CA THR A 265 16.35 2.44 -6.60
C THR A 265 16.16 1.32 -5.59
N PHE A 266 15.01 1.21 -4.94
CA PHE A 266 14.76 0.13 -3.97
C PHE A 266 14.93 -1.25 -4.61
N THR A 267 15.74 -2.09 -3.96
CA THR A 267 15.91 -3.50 -4.30
C THR A 267 15.41 -4.36 -3.14
N PRO A 268 14.71 -5.48 -3.37
CA PRO A 268 14.30 -6.36 -2.29
C PRO A 268 15.49 -6.80 -1.43
N GLY A 269 15.37 -6.54 -0.13
CA GLY A 269 16.46 -6.71 0.82
C GLY A 269 17.09 -5.40 1.32
N ASP A 270 16.82 -4.29 0.67
CA ASP A 270 17.22 -2.95 1.14
C ASP A 270 16.40 -2.53 2.38
N ARG A 271 16.89 -1.54 3.10
CA ARG A 271 16.18 -0.93 4.22
C ARG A 271 15.10 0.02 3.70
N PHE A 272 13.88 -0.11 4.22
CA PHE A 272 12.74 0.72 3.79
C PHE A 272 13.03 2.23 3.88
N PHE A 273 13.56 2.68 5.01
CA PHE A 273 13.76 4.11 5.29
C PHE A 273 14.92 4.75 4.53
N ASP A 274 15.74 3.99 3.83
CA ASP A 274 16.76 4.55 2.92
C ASP A 274 16.14 4.99 1.58
N HIS A 275 14.93 4.50 1.28
CA HIS A 275 14.26 4.72 0.00
C HIS A 275 12.90 5.41 0.10
N PHE A 276 12.26 5.37 1.27
CA PHE A 276 10.89 5.86 1.44
C PHE A 276 10.72 6.63 2.75
N ASP A 277 9.93 7.68 2.70
CA ASP A 277 9.41 8.39 3.87
C ASP A 277 8.02 7.87 4.22
N LEU A 278 7.90 7.23 5.38
CA LEU A 278 6.63 6.67 5.85
C LEU A 278 5.70 7.77 6.35
N VAL A 279 4.47 7.78 5.88
CA VAL A 279 3.42 8.64 6.41
C VAL A 279 3.04 8.16 7.81
N THR A 280 3.04 9.09 8.78
CA THR A 280 2.74 8.83 10.16
C THR A 280 1.51 9.64 10.64
N LEU A 281 1.32 9.78 11.96
CA LEU A 281 0.05 10.26 12.52
C LEU A 281 -0.18 11.78 12.36
N GLU A 282 0.68 12.53 11.74
CA GLU A 282 0.42 13.88 11.25
C GLU A 282 -0.62 13.90 10.13
N ASP A 283 -0.72 12.80 9.39
CA ASP A 283 -1.69 12.66 8.31
C ASP A 283 -3.09 12.41 8.86
N PRO A 284 -4.11 13.08 8.30
CA PRO A 284 -5.50 12.91 8.72
C PRO A 284 -6.11 11.53 8.42
N ASP A 285 -5.40 10.61 7.75
CA ASP A 285 -5.86 9.23 7.55
C ASP A 285 -5.85 8.38 8.83
N PHE A 286 -5.32 8.93 9.92
CA PHE A 286 -5.23 8.22 11.19
C PHE A 286 -6.04 8.93 12.29
N TYR A 287 -6.61 8.14 13.20
CA TYR A 287 -7.06 8.66 14.49
C TYR A 287 -5.86 9.04 15.37
N PRO A 288 -6.02 9.89 16.40
CA PRO A 288 -4.92 10.27 17.28
C PRO A 288 -4.24 9.09 18.00
N ASP A 289 -4.94 7.98 18.20
CA ASP A 289 -4.40 6.75 18.79
C ASP A 289 -3.66 5.84 17.79
N GLY A 290 -3.55 6.26 16.53
CA GLY A 290 -2.84 5.57 15.48
C GLY A 290 -3.65 4.55 14.69
N ARG A 291 -4.94 4.38 14.98
CA ARG A 291 -5.81 3.53 14.16
C ARG A 291 -6.17 4.22 12.85
N ASP A 292 -6.37 3.41 11.81
CA ASP A 292 -6.69 3.92 10.49
C ASP A 292 -8.11 4.50 10.43
N LEU A 293 -8.22 5.71 9.91
CA LEU A 293 -9.48 6.37 9.57
C LEU A 293 -9.73 6.31 8.05
N GLY A 294 -8.70 6.54 7.26
CA GLY A 294 -8.71 6.41 5.82
C GLY A 294 -8.30 5.01 5.35
N GLU A 295 -7.60 4.94 4.23
CA GLU A 295 -7.13 3.66 3.72
C GLU A 295 -6.03 3.06 4.59
N ASN A 296 -6.27 1.85 5.08
CA ASN A 296 -5.30 1.09 5.87
C ASN A 296 -4.25 0.46 4.93
N TYR A 297 -3.05 1.04 4.93
CA TYR A 297 -1.88 0.55 4.21
C TYR A 297 -1.01 -0.41 5.04
N THR A 298 -1.41 -0.78 6.24
CA THR A 298 -0.78 -1.78 7.09
C THR A 298 0.52 -1.34 7.78
N TYR A 299 1.51 -0.77 7.06
CA TYR A 299 2.88 -0.67 7.59
C TYR A 299 3.02 0.32 8.75
N THR A 300 2.30 1.44 8.76
CA THR A 300 2.32 2.38 9.90
C THR A 300 1.77 1.72 11.17
N ALA A 301 0.62 1.01 11.06
CA ALA A 301 0.06 0.22 12.16
C ALA A 301 1.02 -0.90 12.60
N TRP A 302 1.66 -1.59 11.63
CA TRP A 302 2.66 -2.63 11.87
C TRP A 302 3.84 -2.12 12.72
N ARG A 303 4.36 -0.90 12.44
CA ARG A 303 5.46 -0.29 13.20
C ARG A 303 5.08 0.03 14.65
N MET A 304 3.79 0.26 14.95
CA MET A 304 3.31 0.46 16.32
C MET A 304 3.16 -0.84 17.10
N SER A 305 3.20 -2.00 16.43
CA SER A 305 2.97 -3.30 17.08
C SER A 305 4.09 -3.66 18.06
N PRO A 306 3.76 -3.98 19.32
CA PRO A 306 4.72 -4.52 20.26
C PRO A 306 5.37 -5.83 19.80
N CYS A 307 4.63 -6.66 19.05
CA CYS A 307 5.14 -7.91 18.50
C CYS A 307 6.27 -7.67 17.48
N VAL A 308 6.14 -6.64 16.67
CA VAL A 308 7.17 -6.24 15.68
C VAL A 308 8.38 -5.64 16.36
N LYS A 309 8.16 -4.83 17.39
CA LYS A 309 9.26 -4.22 18.18
C LYS A 309 10.10 -5.23 18.95
N ALA A 310 9.55 -6.43 19.22
CA ALA A 310 10.35 -7.55 19.77
C ALA A 310 11.39 -8.07 18.76
N GLY A 311 11.35 -7.65 17.48
CA GLY A 311 12.43 -7.79 16.52
C GLY A 311 12.36 -8.99 15.58
N GLU A 312 11.52 -9.99 15.83
CA GLU A 312 11.53 -11.25 15.07
C GLU A 312 10.30 -11.41 14.14
N LEU A 313 9.22 -10.70 14.42
CA LEU A 313 7.99 -10.85 13.65
C LEU A 313 8.09 -10.20 12.27
N HIS A 314 7.76 -10.96 11.24
CA HIS A 314 7.70 -10.47 9.87
C HIS A 314 6.48 -11.01 9.10
N CYS A 315 6.13 -10.34 8.00
CA CYS A 315 4.89 -10.58 7.26
C CYS A 315 4.70 -12.03 6.82
N VAL A 316 5.77 -12.71 6.38
CA VAL A 316 5.65 -14.08 5.85
C VAL A 316 5.51 -15.16 6.93
N GLN A 317 5.54 -14.83 8.21
CA GLN A 317 5.14 -15.77 9.27
C GLN A 317 3.62 -16.03 9.22
N CYS A 318 2.83 -15.02 8.95
CA CYS A 318 1.37 -15.13 8.87
C CYS A 318 0.85 -15.24 7.43
N HIS A 319 1.59 -14.75 6.45
CA HIS A 319 1.24 -14.79 5.04
C HIS A 319 2.20 -15.67 4.23
N THR A 320 1.72 -16.21 3.10
CA THR A 320 2.62 -16.76 2.08
C THR A 320 3.27 -15.63 1.31
N SER A 321 4.34 -15.88 0.57
CA SER A 321 4.97 -14.90 -0.33
C SER A 321 4.00 -14.33 -1.38
N SER A 322 2.96 -15.07 -1.74
CA SER A 322 1.86 -14.60 -2.60
C SER A 322 0.73 -13.90 -1.84
N GLY A 323 0.91 -13.54 -0.57
CA GLY A 323 -0.03 -12.76 0.24
C GLY A 323 -1.19 -13.53 0.86
N ARG A 324 -1.28 -14.85 0.66
CA ARG A 324 -2.35 -15.64 1.29
C ARG A 324 -2.11 -15.79 2.79
N TYR A 325 -3.16 -15.53 3.60
CA TYR A 325 -3.12 -15.79 5.03
C TYR A 325 -3.03 -17.29 5.31
N ARG A 326 -2.10 -17.71 6.18
CA ARG A 326 -1.82 -19.14 6.45
C ARG A 326 -2.84 -19.79 7.39
N PHE A 327 -3.42 -19.02 8.30
CA PHE A 327 -4.28 -19.50 9.38
C PHE A 327 -5.76 -19.22 9.11
N ARG A 328 -6.24 -19.63 7.91
CA ARG A 328 -7.63 -19.41 7.50
C ARG A 328 -8.61 -20.37 8.12
N GLU A 329 -8.14 -21.60 8.37
CA GLU A 329 -9.00 -22.63 8.94
C GLU A 329 -9.39 -22.26 10.37
N GLU A 330 -10.65 -22.48 10.71
CA GLU A 330 -11.22 -22.13 12.01
C GLU A 330 -10.41 -22.71 13.18
N LYS A 331 -10.03 -23.99 13.07
CA LYS A 331 -9.24 -24.72 14.07
C LYS A 331 -7.84 -24.13 14.29
N ASP A 332 -7.30 -23.42 13.30
CA ASP A 332 -5.92 -22.89 13.31
C ASP A 332 -5.88 -21.38 13.51
N ALA A 333 -7.04 -20.72 13.65
CA ALA A 333 -7.14 -19.26 13.64
C ALA A 333 -6.22 -18.57 14.68
N ASN A 334 -6.06 -19.16 15.86
CA ASN A 334 -5.23 -18.62 16.94
C ASN A 334 -3.75 -19.06 16.85
N ASN A 335 -3.41 -20.03 15.98
CA ASN A 335 -2.04 -20.50 15.81
C ASN A 335 -1.11 -19.44 15.23
N ALA A 336 -1.66 -18.40 14.60
CA ALA A 336 -0.90 -17.22 14.17
C ALA A 336 -0.14 -16.54 15.32
N CYS A 337 -0.61 -16.71 16.57
CA CYS A 337 -0.05 -16.09 17.76
C CYS A 337 0.97 -16.99 18.49
N LEU A 338 1.16 -18.22 17.99
CA LEU A 338 2.19 -19.15 18.50
C LEU A 338 3.55 -18.85 17.83
N PRO A 339 4.66 -19.16 18.50
CA PRO A 339 4.77 -19.72 19.87
C PRO A 339 4.77 -18.65 20.97
N CYS A 340 4.82 -17.36 20.62
CA CYS A 340 5.07 -16.28 21.58
C CYS A 340 3.97 -16.17 22.67
N HIS A 341 2.71 -16.45 22.30
CA HIS A 341 1.55 -16.31 23.19
C HIS A 341 0.90 -17.65 23.57
N LYS A 342 1.68 -18.72 23.71
CA LYS A 342 1.18 -20.08 23.96
C LYS A 342 0.11 -20.14 25.06
N ALA A 343 0.40 -19.64 26.24
CA ALA A 343 -0.53 -19.67 27.38
C ALA A 343 -1.88 -18.95 27.10
N ARG A 344 -1.86 -17.87 26.28
CA ARG A 344 -3.07 -17.15 25.88
C ARG A 344 -3.86 -17.90 24.81
N VAL A 345 -3.17 -18.54 23.88
CA VAL A 345 -3.81 -19.34 22.82
C VAL A 345 -4.48 -20.59 23.42
N GLU A 346 -3.81 -21.29 24.31
CA GLU A 346 -4.34 -22.47 24.97
C GLU A 346 -5.55 -22.14 25.89
N ASN A 347 -5.61 -20.94 26.43
CA ASN A 347 -6.66 -20.47 27.32
C ASN A 347 -7.43 -19.26 26.72
N ALA A 348 -7.67 -19.28 25.42
CA ALA A 348 -8.28 -18.16 24.72
C ALA A 348 -9.63 -17.73 25.31
N ALA A 349 -10.49 -18.68 25.69
CA ALA A 349 -11.79 -18.40 26.29
C ALA A 349 -11.68 -17.64 27.63
N ALA A 350 -10.72 -18.02 28.46
CA ALA A 350 -10.47 -17.34 29.74
C ALA A 350 -9.94 -15.90 29.55
N HIS A 351 -9.09 -15.70 28.53
CA HIS A 351 -8.55 -14.39 28.19
C HIS A 351 -9.61 -13.48 27.57
N THR A 352 -10.38 -13.99 26.62
CA THR A 352 -11.34 -13.20 25.83
C THR A 352 -12.70 -13.07 26.50
N ARG A 353 -13.00 -13.88 27.52
CA ARG A 353 -14.32 -14.00 28.17
C ARG A 353 -15.43 -14.39 27.18
N HIS A 354 -15.06 -15.01 26.04
CA HIS A 354 -16.00 -15.53 25.07
C HIS A 354 -15.96 -17.06 25.01
N LYS A 355 -17.07 -17.67 24.63
CA LYS A 355 -17.16 -19.13 24.46
C LYS A 355 -16.10 -19.62 23.49
N ALA A 356 -15.42 -20.71 23.83
CA ALA A 356 -14.44 -21.34 22.95
C ALA A 356 -15.09 -21.68 21.59
N GLY A 357 -14.36 -21.43 20.51
CA GLY A 357 -14.82 -21.63 19.13
C GLY A 357 -15.79 -20.54 18.61
N SER A 358 -16.20 -19.57 19.44
CA SER A 358 -16.98 -18.43 18.94
C SER A 358 -16.09 -17.42 18.21
N PRO A 359 -16.67 -16.53 17.37
CA PRO A 359 -15.89 -15.44 16.73
C PRO A 359 -15.10 -14.60 17.71
N GLY A 360 -15.65 -14.30 18.89
CA GLY A 360 -15.00 -13.51 19.93
C GLY A 360 -13.84 -14.23 20.66
N SER A 361 -13.68 -15.55 20.49
CA SER A 361 -12.54 -16.29 21.03
C SER A 361 -11.29 -16.26 20.13
N LYS A 362 -11.39 -15.64 18.94
CA LYS A 362 -10.25 -15.50 18.02
C LYS A 362 -9.40 -14.29 18.41
N CYS A 363 -8.10 -14.49 18.58
CA CYS A 363 -7.17 -13.43 18.92
C CYS A 363 -7.26 -12.24 17.96
N ILE A 364 -7.32 -12.53 16.66
CA ILE A 364 -7.39 -11.51 15.61
C ILE A 364 -8.69 -10.68 15.65
N ALA A 365 -9.77 -11.19 16.19
CA ALA A 365 -11.03 -10.45 16.29
C ALA A 365 -10.91 -9.19 17.18
N CYS A 366 -10.05 -9.27 18.19
CA CYS A 366 -9.82 -8.18 19.13
C CYS A 366 -8.54 -7.38 18.85
N HIS A 367 -7.44 -8.07 18.46
CA HIS A 367 -6.12 -7.46 18.28
C HIS A 367 -5.84 -7.02 16.84
N MET A 368 -6.62 -7.48 15.88
CA MET A 368 -6.50 -7.14 14.46
C MET A 368 -7.89 -6.86 13.85
N PRO A 369 -8.70 -6.00 14.47
CA PRO A 369 -10.06 -5.76 13.99
C PRO A 369 -10.04 -5.22 12.56
N MET A 370 -11.12 -5.53 11.81
CA MET A 370 -11.25 -5.05 10.44
C MET A 370 -11.68 -3.58 10.44
N THR A 371 -10.99 -2.76 9.66
CA THR A 371 -11.39 -1.41 9.30
C THR A 371 -11.92 -1.38 7.87
N SER A 372 -12.85 -0.49 7.56
CA SER A 372 -13.45 -0.36 6.24
C SER A 372 -13.27 1.06 5.71
N PHE A 373 -12.69 1.16 4.50
CA PHE A 373 -12.57 2.40 3.75
C PHE A 373 -12.73 2.10 2.26
N ALA A 374 -13.43 2.94 1.52
CA ALA A 374 -13.68 2.77 0.08
C ALA A 374 -14.17 1.34 -0.27
N ARG A 375 -15.06 0.78 0.57
CA ARG A 375 -15.57 -0.61 0.47
C ARG A 375 -14.50 -1.71 0.56
N MET A 376 -13.27 -1.33 0.93
CA MET A 376 -12.19 -2.27 1.22
C MET A 376 -12.10 -2.54 2.71
N ASN A 377 -12.14 -3.81 3.09
CA ASN A 377 -11.94 -4.24 4.47
C ASN A 377 -10.51 -4.72 4.65
N ARG A 378 -9.78 -4.12 5.59
CA ARG A 378 -8.41 -4.46 5.93
C ARG A 378 -8.25 -4.61 7.43
N SER A 379 -7.39 -5.52 7.83
CA SER A 379 -7.11 -5.82 9.24
C SER A 379 -6.16 -4.79 9.82
N ASP A 380 -6.43 -4.33 11.03
CA ASP A 380 -5.48 -3.56 11.83
C ASP A 380 -4.27 -4.45 12.20
N HIS A 381 -3.07 -4.01 11.83
CA HIS A 381 -1.83 -4.76 12.10
C HIS A 381 -1.03 -4.17 13.28
N SER A 382 -1.60 -3.26 14.05
CA SER A 382 -0.95 -2.78 15.28
C SER A 382 -0.90 -3.84 16.38
N MET A 383 -1.77 -4.84 16.31
CA MET A 383 -1.93 -5.90 17.31
C MET A 383 -2.15 -5.36 18.73
N LEU A 384 -2.56 -4.10 18.84
CA LEU A 384 -2.86 -3.46 20.12
C LEU A 384 -4.15 -4.02 20.70
N PRO A 385 -4.30 -4.05 22.02
CA PRO A 385 -5.56 -4.43 22.65
C PRO A 385 -6.67 -3.44 22.31
N PRO A 386 -7.95 -3.86 22.35
CA PRO A 386 -9.08 -2.94 22.23
C PRO A 386 -8.96 -1.80 23.24
N THR A 387 -9.13 -0.56 22.80
CA THR A 387 -9.00 0.63 23.63
C THR A 387 -10.27 1.49 23.53
N PRO A 388 -11.42 1.07 24.13
CA PRO A 388 -12.68 1.83 24.06
C PRO A 388 -12.59 3.25 24.59
N ALA A 389 -11.66 3.53 25.50
CA ALA A 389 -11.42 4.88 26.00
C ALA A 389 -11.01 5.86 24.88
N THR A 390 -10.25 5.40 23.85
CA THR A 390 -9.94 6.24 22.68
C THR A 390 -11.15 6.41 21.76
N THR A 391 -12.06 5.44 21.75
CA THR A 391 -13.35 5.58 21.04
C THR A 391 -14.18 6.71 21.66
N ILE A 392 -14.24 6.79 22.98
CA ILE A 392 -14.94 7.85 23.70
C ILE A 392 -14.29 9.21 23.38
N ALA A 393 -12.95 9.29 23.46
CA ALA A 393 -12.22 10.55 23.32
C ALA A 393 -12.12 11.04 21.86
N TYR A 394 -11.88 10.14 20.91
CA TYR A 394 -11.48 10.49 19.52
C TYR A 394 -12.33 9.84 18.43
N LYS A 395 -13.37 9.07 18.79
CA LYS A 395 -14.19 8.29 17.84
C LYS A 395 -13.42 7.19 17.09
N SER A 396 -12.25 6.82 17.57
CA SER A 396 -11.45 5.73 17.05
C SER A 396 -12.21 4.39 17.18
N PRO A 397 -12.20 3.50 16.20
CA PRO A 397 -12.93 2.23 16.27
C PRO A 397 -12.34 1.30 17.35
N ASN A 398 -13.19 0.52 18.00
CA ASN A 398 -12.74 -0.56 18.87
C ASN A 398 -13.39 -1.89 18.48
N ALA A 399 -12.72 -2.98 18.79
CA ALA A 399 -13.13 -4.32 18.39
C ALA A 399 -14.46 -4.77 19.03
N CYS A 400 -14.79 -4.29 20.24
CA CYS A 400 -16.01 -4.72 20.93
C CYS A 400 -17.25 -4.30 20.16
N ASN A 401 -17.31 -3.04 19.73
CA ASN A 401 -18.50 -2.50 19.05
C ASN A 401 -18.62 -2.93 17.58
N LEU A 402 -17.64 -3.63 17.02
CA LEU A 402 -17.80 -4.27 15.71
C LEU A 402 -18.76 -5.47 15.75
N CYS A 403 -18.90 -6.12 16.89
CA CYS A 403 -19.83 -7.25 17.10
C CYS A 403 -20.98 -6.89 18.03
N HIS A 404 -20.72 -6.17 19.12
CA HIS A 404 -21.73 -5.70 20.08
C HIS A 404 -22.31 -4.35 19.61
N THR A 405 -23.00 -4.37 18.48
CA THR A 405 -23.54 -3.16 17.83
C THR A 405 -24.70 -2.51 18.59
N ASP A 406 -25.29 -3.23 19.54
CA ASP A 406 -26.32 -2.78 20.47
C ASP A 406 -25.74 -2.06 21.70
N LYS A 407 -24.43 -2.05 21.88
CA LYS A 407 -23.72 -1.44 23.01
C LYS A 407 -22.91 -0.23 22.53
N ASP A 408 -22.67 0.69 23.44
CA ASP A 408 -21.83 1.86 23.20
C ASP A 408 -20.37 1.66 23.65
N ALA A 409 -19.54 2.67 23.40
CA ALA A 409 -18.14 2.64 23.79
C ALA A 409 -17.95 2.71 25.33
N ALA A 410 -18.89 3.32 26.05
CA ALA A 410 -18.83 3.40 27.51
C ALA A 410 -19.02 2.02 28.14
N TRP A 411 -19.97 1.21 27.62
CA TRP A 411 -20.12 -0.19 28.01
C TRP A 411 -18.83 -0.98 27.74
N ALA A 412 -18.21 -0.80 26.56
CA ALA A 412 -16.98 -1.49 26.21
C ALA A 412 -15.82 -1.09 27.17
N ASP A 413 -15.68 0.20 27.52
CA ASP A 413 -14.66 0.68 28.45
C ASP A 413 -14.84 0.10 29.85
N GLN A 414 -16.06 0.12 30.37
CA GLN A 414 -16.40 -0.50 31.67
C GLN A 414 -16.07 -1.99 31.66
N THR A 415 -16.41 -2.70 30.57
CA THR A 415 -16.18 -4.13 30.43
C THR A 415 -14.70 -4.46 30.46
N VAL A 416 -13.85 -3.78 29.66
CA VAL A 416 -12.40 -4.08 29.63
C VAL A 416 -11.72 -3.72 30.94
N ARG A 417 -12.16 -2.64 31.64
CA ARG A 417 -11.66 -2.28 32.98
C ARG A 417 -12.04 -3.31 34.05
N ALA A 418 -13.24 -3.88 33.96
CA ALA A 418 -13.65 -4.97 34.85
C ALA A 418 -12.85 -6.28 34.60
N TRP A 419 -12.43 -6.53 33.34
CA TRP A 419 -11.65 -7.71 33.00
C TRP A 419 -10.17 -7.60 33.34
N HIS A 420 -9.61 -6.38 33.36
CA HIS A 420 -8.19 -6.11 33.50
C HIS A 420 -7.93 -5.07 34.61
N PRO A 421 -7.43 -5.51 35.78
CA PRO A 421 -7.17 -4.60 36.91
C PRO A 421 -6.14 -3.51 36.58
N ARG A 422 -5.16 -3.80 35.69
CA ARG A 422 -4.20 -2.83 35.20
C ARG A 422 -4.84 -1.97 34.12
N ASP A 423 -4.80 -0.66 34.27
CA ASP A 423 -5.22 0.27 33.22
C ASP A 423 -4.20 0.34 32.09
N TYR A 424 -4.35 -0.55 31.10
CA TYR A 424 -3.52 -0.58 29.91
C TYR A 424 -3.90 0.49 28.88
N GLN A 425 -5.07 1.13 29.04
CA GLN A 425 -5.55 2.17 28.13
C GLN A 425 -4.91 3.54 28.41
N ALA A 426 -4.54 3.83 29.66
CA ALA A 426 -3.99 5.12 30.06
C ALA A 426 -2.75 5.55 29.23
N PRO A 427 -1.74 4.69 28.97
CA PRO A 427 -0.62 5.06 28.11
C PRO A 427 -1.03 5.36 26.67
N VAL A 428 -2.05 4.67 26.13
CA VAL A 428 -2.56 4.91 24.77
C VAL A 428 -3.25 6.27 24.71
N LEU A 429 -4.10 6.58 25.69
CA LEU A 429 -4.76 7.88 25.80
C LEU A 429 -3.76 9.02 25.94
N ALA A 430 -2.73 8.85 26.75
CA ALA A 430 -1.72 9.88 26.98
C ALA A 430 -1.01 10.26 25.68
N ARG A 431 -0.50 9.29 24.91
CA ARG A 431 0.18 9.58 23.65
C ARG A 431 -0.79 10.07 22.55
N ALA A 432 -2.02 9.55 22.50
CA ALA A 432 -3.05 10.05 21.59
C ALA A 432 -3.39 11.52 21.86
N ALA A 433 -3.45 11.94 23.13
CA ALA A 433 -3.68 13.32 23.50
C ALA A 433 -2.57 14.28 23.02
N LEU A 434 -1.32 13.82 22.93
CA LEU A 434 -0.22 14.61 22.37
C LEU A 434 -0.38 14.82 20.86
N ILE A 435 -0.76 13.76 20.14
CA ILE A 435 -1.04 13.85 18.69
C ILE A 435 -2.21 14.78 18.42
N ASP A 436 -3.32 14.62 19.15
CA ASP A 436 -4.51 15.48 19.02
C ASP A 436 -4.17 16.96 19.29
N ALA A 437 -3.42 17.24 20.34
CA ALA A 437 -2.96 18.58 20.67
C ALA A 437 -2.06 19.17 19.59
N ALA A 438 -1.09 18.40 19.08
CA ALA A 438 -0.19 18.85 18.03
C ALA A 438 -0.95 19.16 16.72
N ARG A 439 -1.90 18.31 16.31
CA ARG A 439 -2.78 18.55 15.15
C ARG A 439 -3.64 19.81 15.30
N LYS A 440 -4.10 20.11 16.52
CA LYS A 440 -4.85 21.31 16.85
C LYS A 440 -3.98 22.55 17.08
N ARG A 441 -2.64 22.39 17.00
CA ARG A 441 -1.65 23.42 17.34
C ARG A 441 -1.79 23.94 18.77
N ASP A 442 -2.23 23.09 19.68
CA ASP A 442 -2.26 23.40 21.12
C ASP A 442 -0.86 23.21 21.72
N TRP A 443 -0.04 24.24 21.57
CA TRP A 443 1.35 24.26 22.04
C TRP A 443 1.50 24.41 23.54
N SER A 444 0.41 24.58 24.30
CA SER A 444 0.45 24.48 25.76
C SER A 444 0.94 23.10 26.21
N ARG A 445 0.76 22.07 25.37
CA ARG A 445 1.21 20.69 25.59
C ARG A 445 2.63 20.41 25.12
N LEU A 446 3.34 21.40 24.56
CA LEU A 446 4.70 21.22 24.05
C LEU A 446 5.69 20.64 25.09
N PRO A 447 5.70 21.07 26.37
CA PRO A 447 6.57 20.42 27.35
C PRO A 447 6.34 18.91 27.45
N ALA A 448 5.10 18.46 27.51
CA ALA A 448 4.78 17.03 27.56
C ALA A 448 5.15 16.28 26.25
N MET A 449 5.12 16.94 25.10
CA MET A 449 5.60 16.36 23.83
C MET A 449 7.12 16.17 23.88
N LEU A 450 7.88 17.14 24.37
CA LEU A 450 9.31 17.05 24.53
C LEU A 450 9.70 15.95 25.54
N ASP A 451 9.01 15.87 26.67
CA ASP A 451 9.20 14.83 27.67
C ASP A 451 8.94 13.42 27.06
N TYR A 452 7.90 13.31 26.24
CA TYR A 452 7.61 12.06 25.54
C TYR A 452 8.73 11.67 24.57
N LEU A 453 9.28 12.60 23.82
CA LEU A 453 10.42 12.35 22.92
C LEU A 453 11.67 11.91 23.68
N ALA A 454 11.91 12.44 24.87
CA ALA A 454 13.04 12.05 25.72
C ALA A 454 12.84 10.66 26.38
N SER A 455 11.61 10.15 26.42
CA SER A 455 11.30 8.87 27.06
C SER A 455 11.92 7.68 26.30
N LYS A 456 12.49 6.72 27.04
CA LYS A 456 12.98 5.45 26.49
C LYS A 456 11.84 4.54 25.96
N GLU A 457 10.62 4.75 26.45
CA GLU A 457 9.44 3.97 26.10
C GLU A 457 8.63 4.62 24.97
N ARG A 458 9.18 5.66 24.32
CA ARG A 458 8.49 6.33 23.21
C ARG A 458 8.24 5.35 22.07
N ASP A 459 7.09 5.47 21.45
CA ASP A 459 6.74 4.79 20.20
C ASP A 459 7.31 5.59 19.02
N GLU A 460 8.02 4.94 18.10
CA GLU A 460 8.68 5.60 16.96
C GLU A 460 7.69 6.34 16.06
N VAL A 461 6.49 5.77 15.80
CA VAL A 461 5.48 6.38 14.94
C VAL A 461 4.93 7.66 15.57
N PHE A 462 4.61 7.60 16.87
CA PHE A 462 4.14 8.77 17.63
C PHE A 462 5.23 9.83 17.73
N ALA A 463 6.47 9.42 18.03
CA ALA A 463 7.61 10.34 18.13
C ALA A 463 7.86 11.06 16.81
N THR A 464 7.93 10.32 15.69
CA THR A 464 8.11 10.89 14.35
C THR A 464 7.00 11.88 14.00
N SER A 465 5.75 11.53 14.31
CA SER A 465 4.61 12.42 14.07
C SER A 465 4.73 13.73 14.84
N LEU A 466 5.11 13.69 16.12
CA LEU A 466 5.33 14.88 16.93
C LEU A 466 6.48 15.72 16.39
N ILE A 467 7.63 15.08 16.04
CA ILE A 467 8.79 15.75 15.44
C ILE A 467 8.39 16.53 14.17
N ARG A 468 7.52 15.98 13.34
CA ARG A 468 7.03 16.64 12.12
C ARG A 468 6.10 17.81 12.38
N MET A 469 5.29 17.73 13.45
CA MET A 469 4.29 18.76 13.75
C MET A 469 4.81 19.91 14.61
N MET A 470 5.69 19.63 15.59
CA MET A 470 6.18 20.62 16.56
C MET A 470 6.86 21.85 15.97
N PRO A 471 7.63 21.78 14.85
CA PRO A 471 8.24 22.98 14.26
C PRO A 471 7.27 24.12 13.96
N ALA A 472 5.99 23.79 13.75
CA ALA A 472 4.94 24.79 13.55
C ALA A 472 4.67 25.67 14.79
N SER A 473 5.20 25.32 15.96
CA SER A 473 5.12 26.16 17.17
C SER A 473 6.14 27.33 17.18
N GLY A 474 7.24 27.19 16.42
CA GLY A 474 8.36 28.15 16.45
C GLY A 474 9.16 28.14 17.74
N ASP A 475 8.97 27.17 18.64
CA ASP A 475 9.64 27.15 19.95
C ASP A 475 11.11 26.70 19.84
N PRO A 476 12.08 27.50 20.35
CA PRO A 476 13.50 27.21 20.24
C PRO A 476 13.95 25.95 20.99
N ARG A 477 13.16 25.45 21.92
CA ARG A 477 13.48 24.21 22.67
C ARG A 477 13.39 22.95 21.83
N ILE A 478 12.79 23.02 20.64
CA ILE A 478 12.58 21.86 19.79
C ILE A 478 13.91 21.38 19.21
N ALA A 479 14.69 22.28 18.62
CA ALA A 479 15.93 21.92 17.94
C ALA A 479 16.94 21.18 18.84
N PRO A 480 17.18 21.59 20.09
CA PRO A 480 18.06 20.85 21.01
C PRO A 480 17.49 19.50 21.47
N ALA A 481 16.18 19.28 21.36
CA ALA A 481 15.50 18.04 21.81
C ALA A 481 15.47 16.95 20.71
N LEU A 482 15.80 17.32 19.46
CA LEU A 482 15.88 16.41 18.31
C LEU A 482 17.28 15.90 18.07
#